data_101b32b959fa4131377cf26819767a24
#
_entry.id   101b32b959fa4131377cf26819767a24
#
_cell.length_a   1.000
_cell.length_b   1.000
_cell.length_c   1.000
_cell.angle_alpha   90.00
_cell.angle_beta   90.00
_cell.angle_gamma   90.00
#
_symmetry.space_group_name_H-M   'P 1'
#
loop_
_entity.id
_entity.type
_entity.pdbx_description
1 polymer ?
#
loop_
_entity_poly.entity_id
_entity_poly.type
_entity_poly.pdbx_seq_one_letter_code
_entity_poly.pdbx_strand_id
1 'polypeptide(L)'
;MKKLSTSKQMAINMVAAIVSFLIGTGINFVLAPYLVKELGSETYGFIGLANNFVQYATIVTSALNSMSGRFISIEYSKGNIDKASRYFSSVLVANLIIAGVLLLVSSIITFNIEFILNVPENLVDSVKILFALTFATFIISVITAIFTTAAFVKNKLYINSLRDIASNTLKLLLVVILFSFFPAKVYFLAMASLASGIFLLLTNIKVKNKILPEVKMNFNLFSFKLVKVLISAGIWSSIGYLSTALNRGLDLLICNLTLGAGLMGLLSIANTVPHCIDNLITTIANIFTPRFTILYAKDNTDLLVEETKFSSKIMSFLMTAPLAGFIAFGNKFYTLWQPTKSPDEITIIQILSVLVCISYLFTCHTRTLSSLFTVCNKLKASVLISLVCGVLTVIIVLLLIHFTPLGVYAIAGVSSVFIGLKAIVFVPLYAAHILKIKLTTYYRSIFRGWFCFAVVITMFIFINSFVHANSWMSFLLLCAASGLAGYAVSVPLIFSRKELVLIKDKIKKKFKKS
;
A
#
# COMPACT_ATOMS: atom_id res chain seq x y z
N MET A 1 3.28 13.80 32.67
CA MET A 1 2.31 12.95 31.90
C MET A 1 2.37 11.53 32.46
N LYS A 2 1.24 10.97 32.94
CA LYS A 2 1.16 9.57 33.41
C LYS A 2 1.62 8.61 32.30
N LYS A 3 2.57 7.71 32.61
CA LYS A 3 2.97 6.63 31.68
C LYS A 3 1.74 5.77 31.40
N LEU A 4 1.25 5.80 30.15
CA LEU A 4 0.19 4.91 29.68
C LEU A 4 0.68 3.45 29.73
N SER A 5 -0.21 2.50 30.01
CA SER A 5 0.14 1.08 29.87
C SER A 5 0.52 0.77 28.43
N THR A 6 1.46 -0.15 28.22
CA THR A 6 1.95 -0.53 26.88
C THR A 6 0.81 -0.91 25.94
N SER A 7 -0.20 -1.64 26.43
CA SER A 7 -1.37 -2.02 25.64
C SER A 7 -2.22 -0.81 25.21
N LYS A 8 -2.41 0.19 26.11
CA LYS A 8 -3.16 1.40 25.78
C LYS A 8 -2.40 2.26 24.77
N GLN A 9 -1.07 2.35 24.90
CA GLN A 9 -0.22 3.06 23.91
C GLN A 9 -0.26 2.40 22.53
N MET A 10 -0.22 1.06 22.46
CA MET A 10 -0.36 0.31 21.19
C MET A 10 -1.73 0.56 20.55
N ALA A 11 -2.81 0.56 21.33
CA ALA A 11 -4.14 0.86 20.81
C ALA A 11 -4.24 2.28 20.23
N ILE A 12 -3.68 3.28 20.91
CA ILE A 12 -3.64 4.67 20.41
C ILE A 12 -2.85 4.76 19.10
N ASN A 13 -1.67 4.13 19.03
CA ASN A 13 -0.87 4.11 17.82
C ASN A 13 -1.64 3.48 16.63
N MET A 14 -2.37 2.38 16.89
CA MET A 14 -3.14 1.66 15.87
C MET A 14 -4.34 2.49 15.38
N VAL A 15 -5.12 3.06 16.28
CA VAL A 15 -6.26 3.92 15.91
C VAL A 15 -5.80 5.14 15.12
N ALA A 16 -4.73 5.81 15.57
CA ALA A 16 -4.18 6.96 14.85
C ALA A 16 -3.69 6.58 13.44
N ALA A 17 -3.06 5.42 13.28
CA ALA A 17 -2.61 4.93 11.97
C ALA A 17 -3.79 4.63 11.04
N ILE A 18 -4.87 4.01 11.54
CA ILE A 18 -6.09 3.72 10.76
C ILE A 18 -6.77 5.03 10.33
N VAL A 19 -6.92 5.98 11.25
CA VAL A 19 -7.53 7.29 10.94
C VAL A 19 -6.69 8.05 9.92
N SER A 20 -5.36 8.08 10.07
CA SER A 20 -4.45 8.70 9.11
C SER A 20 -4.57 8.07 7.71
N PHE A 21 -4.63 6.74 7.67
CA PHE A 21 -4.83 5.99 6.43
C PHE A 21 -6.18 6.34 5.75
N LEU A 22 -7.27 6.34 6.50
CA LEU A 22 -8.60 6.64 5.96
C LEU A 22 -8.68 8.07 5.43
N ILE A 23 -8.11 9.05 6.13
CA ILE A 23 -8.06 10.45 5.68
C ILE A 23 -7.22 10.56 4.41
N GLY A 24 -5.99 10.02 4.40
CA GLY A 24 -5.11 10.10 3.23
C GLY A 24 -5.69 9.41 1.99
N THR A 25 -6.26 8.22 2.16
CA THR A 25 -6.90 7.47 1.08
C THR A 25 -8.18 8.17 0.61
N GLY A 26 -9.01 8.66 1.54
CA GLY A 26 -10.24 9.38 1.23
C GLY A 26 -9.99 10.66 0.43
N ILE A 27 -8.97 11.44 0.80
CA ILE A 27 -8.57 12.64 0.06
C ILE A 27 -8.19 12.29 -1.39
N ASN A 28 -7.32 11.31 -1.59
CA ASN A 28 -6.90 10.90 -2.93
C ASN A 28 -8.08 10.35 -3.76
N PHE A 29 -8.98 9.61 -3.12
CA PHE A 29 -10.16 9.04 -3.76
C PHE A 29 -11.14 10.12 -4.25
N VAL A 30 -11.37 11.16 -3.45
CA VAL A 30 -12.25 12.30 -3.83
C VAL A 30 -11.58 13.21 -4.85
N LEU A 31 -10.25 13.40 -4.78
CA LEU A 31 -9.52 14.23 -5.73
C LEU A 31 -9.42 13.59 -7.13
N ALA A 32 -9.39 12.27 -7.24
CA ALA A 32 -9.16 11.59 -8.52
C ALA A 32 -10.19 11.97 -9.61
N PRO A 33 -11.52 11.90 -9.41
CA PRO A 33 -12.49 12.30 -10.43
C PRO A 33 -12.41 13.79 -10.76
N TYR A 34 -12.14 14.64 -9.76
CA TYR A 34 -11.95 16.06 -9.99
C TYR A 34 -10.73 16.33 -10.89
N LEU A 35 -9.60 15.68 -10.60
CA LEU A 35 -8.39 15.81 -11.42
C LEU A 35 -8.60 15.27 -12.85
N VAL A 36 -9.29 14.15 -13.00
CA VAL A 36 -9.60 13.60 -14.33
C VAL A 36 -10.53 14.52 -15.13
N LYS A 37 -11.50 15.14 -14.45
CA LYS A 37 -12.42 16.11 -15.08
C LYS A 37 -11.67 17.35 -15.59
N GLU A 38 -10.81 17.94 -14.76
CA GLU A 38 -10.12 19.20 -15.05
C GLU A 38 -8.90 19.04 -15.98
N LEU A 39 -8.21 17.90 -15.91
CA LEU A 39 -6.92 17.68 -16.57
C LEU A 39 -6.97 16.65 -17.71
N GLY A 40 -8.04 15.86 -17.77
CA GLY A 40 -8.13 14.69 -18.66
C GLY A 40 -7.42 13.46 -18.12
N SER A 41 -7.78 12.26 -18.67
CA SER A 41 -7.21 10.98 -18.23
C SER A 41 -5.73 10.81 -18.58
N GLU A 42 -5.29 11.29 -19.74
CA GLU A 42 -3.89 11.21 -20.15
C GLU A 42 -2.97 11.91 -19.14
N THR A 43 -3.32 13.15 -18.81
CA THR A 43 -2.58 13.96 -17.83
C THR A 43 -2.61 13.33 -16.44
N TYR A 44 -3.76 12.76 -16.02
CA TYR A 44 -3.89 12.03 -14.76
C TYR A 44 -2.99 10.79 -14.74
N GLY A 45 -2.83 10.10 -15.88
CA GLY A 45 -1.91 8.98 -16.02
C GLY A 45 -0.46 9.31 -15.67
N PHE A 46 0.02 10.51 -16.05
CA PHE A 46 1.38 10.94 -15.71
C PHE A 46 1.58 11.18 -14.21
N ILE A 47 0.53 11.51 -13.43
CA ILE A 47 0.63 11.56 -11.96
C ILE A 47 0.92 10.17 -11.40
N GLY A 48 0.20 9.14 -11.88
CA GLY A 48 0.43 7.75 -11.52
C GLY A 48 1.84 7.28 -11.91
N LEU A 49 2.27 7.60 -13.13
CA LEU A 49 3.58 7.23 -13.65
C LEU A 49 4.72 7.90 -12.86
N ALA A 50 4.61 9.18 -12.52
CA ALA A 50 5.60 9.89 -11.69
C ALA A 50 5.73 9.23 -10.30
N ASN A 51 4.61 8.80 -9.69
CA ASN A 51 4.64 8.06 -8.43
C ASN A 51 5.29 6.67 -8.58
N ASN A 52 5.15 6.00 -9.72
CA ASN A 52 5.84 4.73 -9.98
C ASN A 52 7.37 4.94 -10.06
N PHE A 53 7.84 6.02 -10.68
CA PHE A 53 9.27 6.37 -10.68
C PHE A 53 9.81 6.59 -9.26
N VAL A 54 9.03 7.21 -8.37
CA VAL A 54 9.36 7.32 -6.94
C VAL A 54 9.46 5.94 -6.28
N GLN A 55 8.57 5.00 -6.61
CA GLN A 55 8.67 3.62 -6.11
C GLN A 55 9.97 2.94 -6.59
N TYR A 56 10.43 3.17 -7.83
CA TYR A 56 11.72 2.64 -8.30
C TYR A 56 12.89 3.23 -7.50
N ALA A 57 12.87 4.53 -7.25
CA ALA A 57 13.89 5.18 -6.43
C ALA A 57 13.88 4.69 -4.96
N THR A 58 12.73 4.27 -4.43
CA THR A 58 12.58 3.67 -3.08
C THR A 58 13.38 2.36 -2.94
N ILE A 59 13.63 1.62 -4.03
CA ILE A 59 14.47 0.40 -4.01
C ILE A 59 15.84 0.72 -3.43
N VAL A 60 16.43 1.85 -3.84
CA VAL A 60 17.77 2.27 -3.41
C VAL A 60 17.79 2.65 -1.92
N THR A 61 16.77 3.33 -1.45
CA THR A 61 16.74 3.89 -0.09
C THR A 61 16.26 2.90 0.98
N SER A 62 15.52 1.86 0.58
CA SER A 62 14.82 0.96 1.50
C SER A 62 15.76 0.06 2.30
N ALA A 63 16.90 -0.38 1.76
CA ALA A 63 17.87 -1.19 2.49
C ALA A 63 18.37 -0.47 3.75
N LEU A 64 18.68 0.81 3.61
CA LEU A 64 19.18 1.63 4.72
C LEU A 64 18.07 2.00 5.70
N ASN A 65 16.96 2.53 5.19
CA ASN A 65 15.92 3.14 6.01
C ASN A 65 15.04 2.10 6.74
N SER A 66 14.83 0.90 6.19
CA SER A 66 14.02 -0.15 6.82
C SER A 66 14.59 -0.64 8.15
N MET A 67 15.92 -0.57 8.33
CA MET A 67 16.61 -1.06 9.52
C MET A 67 17.01 0.05 10.51
N SER A 68 17.02 1.30 10.08
CA SER A 68 17.51 2.44 10.88
C SER A 68 16.80 2.55 12.23
N GLY A 69 15.46 2.57 12.25
CA GLY A 69 14.68 2.69 13.48
C GLY A 69 14.93 1.53 14.45
N ARG A 70 15.08 0.30 13.95
CA ARG A 70 15.34 -0.88 14.76
C ARG A 70 16.71 -0.80 15.47
N PHE A 71 17.77 -0.51 14.70
CA PHE A 71 19.13 -0.46 15.27
C PHE A 71 19.28 0.69 16.26
N ILE A 72 18.74 1.88 15.96
CA ILE A 72 18.74 3.02 16.89
C ILE A 72 17.97 2.67 18.16
N SER A 73 16.79 2.02 18.05
CA SER A 73 15.97 1.63 19.19
C SER A 73 16.67 0.61 20.09
N ILE A 74 17.37 -0.37 19.51
CA ILE A 74 18.11 -1.39 20.26
C ILE A 74 19.23 -0.73 21.08
N GLU A 75 20.08 0.10 20.47
CA GLU A 75 21.19 0.74 21.18
C GLU A 75 20.70 1.75 22.23
N TYR A 76 19.63 2.48 21.90
CA TYR A 76 18.98 3.38 22.86
C TYR A 76 18.43 2.62 24.08
N SER A 77 17.79 1.48 23.87
CA SER A 77 17.23 0.64 24.95
C SER A 77 18.30 0.00 25.84
N LYS A 78 19.51 -0.20 25.30
CA LYS A 78 20.69 -0.68 26.04
C LYS A 78 21.39 0.44 26.82
N GLY A 79 20.95 1.71 26.70
CA GLY A 79 21.62 2.87 27.28
C GLY A 79 22.82 3.38 26.47
N ASN A 80 23.14 2.80 25.32
CA ASN A 80 24.28 3.18 24.48
C ASN A 80 23.93 4.39 23.59
N ILE A 81 23.73 5.55 24.22
CA ILE A 81 23.27 6.77 23.53
C ILE A 81 24.26 7.23 22.46
N ASP A 82 25.56 7.11 22.70
CA ASP A 82 26.60 7.46 21.70
C ASP A 82 26.48 6.62 20.45
N LYS A 83 26.30 5.30 20.59
CA LYS A 83 26.15 4.41 19.44
C LYS A 83 24.83 4.62 18.71
N ALA A 84 23.73 4.91 19.44
CA ALA A 84 22.46 5.32 18.84
C ALA A 84 22.62 6.63 18.04
N SER A 85 23.38 7.62 18.57
CA SER A 85 23.70 8.88 17.89
C SER A 85 24.57 8.65 16.63
N ARG A 86 25.54 7.73 16.70
CA ARG A 86 26.35 7.34 15.53
C ARG A 86 25.48 6.69 14.45
N TYR A 87 24.56 5.78 14.78
CA TYR A 87 23.62 5.21 13.79
C TYR A 87 22.75 6.31 13.19
N PHE A 88 22.15 7.19 14.01
CA PHE A 88 21.31 8.29 13.54
C PHE A 88 22.07 9.20 12.57
N SER A 89 23.25 9.67 12.96
CA SER A 89 24.10 10.56 12.15
C SER A 89 24.58 9.86 10.86
N SER A 90 24.94 8.58 10.94
CA SER A 90 25.39 7.81 9.77
C SER A 90 24.27 7.63 8.74
N VAL A 91 23.03 7.36 9.19
CA VAL A 91 21.87 7.26 8.31
C VAL A 91 21.52 8.63 7.70
N LEU A 92 21.58 9.71 8.50
CA LEU A 92 21.33 11.06 7.99
C LEU A 92 22.31 11.44 6.88
N VAL A 93 23.61 11.26 7.09
CA VAL A 93 24.64 11.57 6.08
C VAL A 93 24.47 10.68 4.85
N ALA A 94 24.22 9.39 5.03
CA ALA A 94 23.97 8.48 3.91
C ALA A 94 22.72 8.88 3.12
N ASN A 95 21.62 9.27 3.80
CA ASN A 95 20.42 9.77 3.11
C ASN A 95 20.69 11.10 2.37
N LEU A 96 21.54 11.99 2.89
CA LEU A 96 21.94 13.22 2.18
C LEU A 96 22.77 12.90 0.93
N ILE A 97 23.70 11.94 1.00
CA ILE A 97 24.46 11.49 -0.17
C ILE A 97 23.53 10.86 -1.21
N ILE A 98 22.61 9.95 -0.79
CA ILE A 98 21.61 9.35 -1.67
C ILE A 98 20.71 10.43 -2.28
N ALA A 99 20.28 11.42 -1.50
CA ALA A 99 19.48 12.56 -1.96
C ALA A 99 20.22 13.36 -3.05
N GLY A 100 21.53 13.59 -2.90
CA GLY A 100 22.37 14.24 -3.92
C GLY A 100 22.45 13.43 -5.21
N VAL A 101 22.67 12.11 -5.11
CA VAL A 101 22.68 11.21 -6.28
C VAL A 101 21.31 11.18 -6.96
N LEU A 102 20.24 11.06 -6.18
CA LEU A 102 18.87 11.08 -6.71
C LEU A 102 18.54 12.40 -7.38
N LEU A 103 19.02 13.53 -6.86
CA LEU A 103 18.84 14.84 -7.49
C LEU A 103 19.47 14.88 -8.88
N LEU A 104 20.69 14.38 -9.03
CA LEU A 104 21.38 14.32 -10.34
C LEU A 104 20.63 13.41 -11.32
N VAL A 105 20.31 12.18 -10.89
CA VAL A 105 19.60 11.21 -11.74
C VAL A 105 18.20 11.72 -12.13
N SER A 106 17.45 12.25 -11.16
CA SER A 106 16.10 12.78 -11.43
C SER A 106 16.13 14.01 -12.34
N SER A 107 17.15 14.86 -12.24
CA SER A 107 17.33 15.98 -13.17
C SER A 107 17.56 15.48 -14.60
N ILE A 108 18.45 14.50 -14.80
CA ILE A 108 18.70 13.90 -16.13
C ILE A 108 17.40 13.31 -16.69
N ILE A 109 16.64 12.55 -15.90
CA ILE A 109 15.36 11.98 -16.33
C ILE A 109 14.37 13.08 -16.71
N THR A 110 14.24 14.11 -15.88
CA THR A 110 13.28 15.19 -16.10
C THR A 110 13.60 16.02 -17.34
N PHE A 111 14.86 16.35 -17.57
CA PHE A 111 15.27 17.11 -18.77
C PHE A 111 15.04 16.32 -20.07
N ASN A 112 15.15 14.99 -20.03
CA ASN A 112 15.01 14.12 -21.18
C ASN A 112 13.68 13.34 -21.19
N ILE A 113 12.64 13.82 -20.50
CA ILE A 113 11.40 13.06 -20.28
C ILE A 113 10.71 12.68 -21.59
N GLU A 114 10.74 13.56 -22.60
CA GLU A 114 10.17 13.36 -23.93
C GLU A 114 10.85 12.25 -24.74
N PHE A 115 12.13 11.94 -24.45
CA PHE A 115 12.85 10.84 -25.07
C PHE A 115 12.63 9.50 -24.33
N ILE A 116 12.19 9.57 -23.06
CA ILE A 116 12.01 8.40 -22.21
C ILE A 116 10.57 7.93 -22.24
N LEU A 117 9.60 8.85 -22.36
CA LEU A 117 8.16 8.58 -22.29
C LEU A 117 7.45 9.13 -23.52
N ASN A 118 6.36 8.48 -23.90
CA ASN A 118 5.43 8.99 -24.91
C ASN A 118 4.57 10.10 -24.28
N VAL A 119 5.05 11.33 -24.36
CA VAL A 119 4.36 12.52 -23.83
C VAL A 119 3.80 13.33 -25.01
N PRO A 120 2.49 13.66 -25.04
CA PRO A 120 1.93 14.59 -26.02
C PRO A 120 2.66 15.94 -25.97
N GLU A 121 2.95 16.54 -27.14
CA GLU A 121 3.76 17.76 -27.27
C GLU A 121 3.26 18.91 -26.39
N ASN A 122 1.94 19.08 -26.31
CA ASN A 122 1.28 20.12 -25.50
C ASN A 122 1.39 19.89 -23.97
N LEU A 123 1.83 18.70 -23.52
CA LEU A 123 1.97 18.34 -22.11
C LEU A 123 3.42 18.27 -21.63
N VAL A 124 4.40 18.32 -22.52
CA VAL A 124 5.83 18.09 -22.20
C VAL A 124 6.30 18.97 -21.03
N ASP A 125 6.10 20.28 -21.09
CA ASP A 125 6.54 21.19 -20.02
C ASP A 125 5.82 20.91 -18.69
N SER A 126 4.52 20.67 -18.75
CA SER A 126 3.72 20.37 -17.56
C SER A 126 4.14 19.04 -16.90
N VAL A 127 4.48 18.04 -17.71
CA VAL A 127 4.99 16.74 -17.24
C VAL A 127 6.41 16.87 -16.69
N LYS A 128 7.29 17.65 -17.33
CA LYS A 128 8.63 17.97 -16.77
C LYS A 128 8.54 18.58 -15.38
N ILE A 129 7.69 19.59 -15.20
CA ILE A 129 7.51 20.23 -13.89
C ILE A 129 6.88 19.24 -12.88
N LEU A 130 5.90 18.43 -13.30
CA LEU A 130 5.30 17.39 -12.46
C LEU A 130 6.36 16.41 -11.92
N PHE A 131 7.21 15.88 -12.81
CA PHE A 131 8.27 14.93 -12.43
C PHE A 131 9.31 15.59 -11.54
N ALA A 132 9.79 16.81 -11.88
CA ALA A 132 10.74 17.56 -11.05
C ALA A 132 10.24 17.75 -9.61
N LEU A 133 9.00 18.21 -9.44
CA LEU A 133 8.39 18.44 -8.12
C LEU A 133 8.11 17.14 -7.37
N THR A 134 7.73 16.07 -8.09
CA THR A 134 7.50 14.75 -7.49
C THR A 134 8.81 14.15 -6.99
N PHE A 135 9.89 14.22 -7.76
CA PHE A 135 11.22 13.81 -7.34
C PHE A 135 11.75 14.66 -6.17
N ALA A 136 11.57 15.99 -6.21
CA ALA A 136 11.95 16.87 -5.10
C ALA A 136 11.20 16.48 -3.80
N THR A 137 9.91 16.18 -3.90
CA THR A 137 9.12 15.68 -2.75
C THR A 137 9.69 14.36 -2.21
N PHE A 138 10.07 13.44 -3.10
CA PHE A 138 10.68 12.17 -2.70
C PHE A 138 12.04 12.37 -2.02
N ILE A 139 12.90 13.21 -2.57
CA ILE A 139 14.22 13.56 -1.99
C ILE A 139 14.05 14.12 -0.57
N ILE A 140 13.09 15.02 -0.36
CA ILE A 140 12.73 15.51 0.99
C ILE A 140 12.26 14.36 1.89
N SER A 141 11.47 13.43 1.37
CA SER A 141 10.99 12.28 2.14
C SER A 141 12.12 11.35 2.59
N VAL A 142 13.15 11.15 1.75
CA VAL A 142 14.36 10.37 2.09
C VAL A 142 15.11 11.01 3.26
N ILE A 143 15.28 12.33 3.24
CA ILE A 143 15.91 13.06 4.34
C ILE A 143 15.02 13.00 5.60
N THR A 144 13.71 13.11 5.43
CA THR A 144 12.74 13.08 6.54
C THR A 144 12.69 11.74 7.26
N ALA A 145 12.94 10.63 6.55
CA ALA A 145 12.78 9.27 7.05
C ALA A 145 13.49 9.01 8.39
N ILE A 146 14.72 9.49 8.55
CA ILE A 146 15.50 9.28 9.78
C ILE A 146 14.87 9.99 11.00
N PHE A 147 14.25 11.15 10.80
CA PHE A 147 13.64 11.90 11.91
C PHE A 147 12.37 11.25 12.44
N THR A 148 11.65 10.47 11.61
CA THR A 148 10.45 9.72 12.02
C THR A 148 10.79 8.61 13.02
N THR A 149 12.04 8.14 13.06
CA THR A 149 12.51 7.08 13.97
C THR A 149 12.41 7.48 15.44
N ALA A 150 12.42 8.78 15.76
CA ALA A 150 12.25 9.25 17.13
C ALA A 150 10.93 8.81 17.76
N ALA A 151 9.83 8.86 17.00
CA ALA A 151 8.53 8.37 17.44
C ALA A 151 8.53 6.83 17.61
N PHE A 152 9.27 6.11 16.77
CA PHE A 152 9.44 4.65 16.86
C PHE A 152 10.22 4.27 18.14
N VAL A 153 11.37 4.89 18.40
CA VAL A 153 12.22 4.64 19.57
C VAL A 153 11.46 4.86 20.89
N LYS A 154 10.62 5.89 20.95
CA LYS A 154 9.81 6.22 22.14
C LYS A 154 8.43 5.54 22.14
N ASN A 155 8.13 4.65 21.18
CA ASN A 155 6.83 3.98 21.00
C ASN A 155 5.63 4.96 20.93
N LYS A 156 5.81 6.12 20.30
CA LYS A 156 4.79 7.18 20.13
C LYS A 156 4.42 7.38 18.67
N LEU A 157 4.16 6.27 17.94
CA LEU A 157 3.88 6.30 16.48
C LEU A 157 2.66 7.15 16.12
N TYR A 158 1.71 7.33 17.04
CA TYR A 158 0.56 8.21 16.84
C TYR A 158 0.98 9.66 16.49
N ILE A 159 2.17 10.10 16.93
CA ILE A 159 2.68 11.44 16.59
C ILE A 159 3.00 11.53 15.09
N ASN A 160 3.52 10.46 14.47
CA ASN A 160 3.72 10.43 13.03
C ASN A 160 2.36 10.50 12.32
N SER A 161 1.39 9.66 12.71
CA SER A 161 0.04 9.64 12.13
C SER A 161 -0.67 11.00 12.21
N LEU A 162 -0.57 11.72 13.33
CA LEU A 162 -1.15 13.07 13.46
C LEU A 162 -0.51 14.08 12.49
N ARG A 163 0.80 13.98 12.25
CA ARG A 163 1.49 14.85 11.28
C ARG A 163 1.14 14.47 9.85
N ASP A 164 0.97 13.17 9.57
CA ASP A 164 0.51 12.71 8.25
C ASP A 164 -0.90 13.23 7.96
N ILE A 165 -1.81 13.22 8.95
CA ILE A 165 -3.14 13.84 8.84
C ILE A 165 -3.02 15.33 8.53
N ALA A 166 -2.22 16.07 9.32
CA ALA A 166 -2.03 17.51 9.10
C ALA A 166 -1.42 17.80 7.71
N SER A 167 -0.45 17.00 7.27
CA SER A 167 0.18 17.11 5.94
C SER A 167 -0.82 16.86 4.81
N ASN A 168 -1.64 15.80 4.92
CA ASN A 168 -2.66 15.49 3.93
C ASN A 168 -3.75 16.57 3.87
N THR A 169 -4.14 17.12 5.02
CA THR A 169 -5.08 18.25 5.09
C THR A 169 -4.48 19.49 4.44
N LEU A 170 -3.22 19.82 4.73
CA LEU A 170 -2.51 20.93 4.08
C LEU A 170 -2.44 20.73 2.56
N LYS A 171 -2.11 19.52 2.09
CA LYS A 171 -2.10 19.19 0.66
C LYS A 171 -3.47 19.42 0.04
N LEU A 172 -4.55 18.94 0.67
CA LEU A 172 -5.91 19.13 0.17
C LEU A 172 -6.27 20.62 0.06
N LEU A 173 -6.00 21.40 1.11
CA LEU A 173 -6.27 22.85 1.11
C LEU A 173 -5.50 23.56 -0.01
N LEU A 174 -4.21 23.24 -0.18
CA LEU A 174 -3.40 23.83 -1.25
C LEU A 174 -3.90 23.44 -2.64
N VAL A 175 -4.31 22.19 -2.84
CA VAL A 175 -4.91 21.75 -4.12
C VAL A 175 -6.19 22.53 -4.39
N VAL A 176 -7.11 22.63 -3.42
CA VAL A 176 -8.35 23.38 -3.58
C VAL A 176 -8.08 24.86 -3.91
N ILE A 177 -7.16 25.51 -3.21
CA ILE A 177 -6.78 26.91 -3.46
C ILE A 177 -6.22 27.05 -4.89
N LEU A 178 -5.23 26.24 -5.26
CA LEU A 178 -4.57 26.35 -6.56
C LEU A 178 -5.53 26.14 -7.73
N PHE A 179 -6.43 25.16 -7.63
CA PHE A 179 -7.41 24.90 -8.69
C PHE A 179 -8.59 25.87 -8.70
N SER A 180 -8.87 26.58 -7.58
CA SER A 180 -9.94 27.59 -7.54
C SER A 180 -9.50 28.95 -8.11
N PHE A 181 -8.22 29.29 -7.96
CA PHE A 181 -7.72 30.62 -8.35
C PHE A 181 -6.89 30.64 -9.64
N PHE A 182 -6.45 29.49 -10.14
CA PHE A 182 -5.59 29.38 -11.32
C PHE A 182 -6.13 28.36 -12.33
N PRO A 183 -5.86 28.51 -13.64
CA PRO A 183 -6.17 27.49 -14.65
C PRO A 183 -5.55 26.15 -14.29
N ALA A 184 -6.33 25.06 -14.35
CA ALA A 184 -5.92 23.75 -13.93
C ALA A 184 -4.61 23.28 -14.59
N LYS A 185 -3.61 22.93 -13.78
CA LYS A 185 -2.31 22.40 -14.22
C LYS A 185 -1.94 21.16 -13.41
N VAL A 186 -1.42 20.14 -14.07
CA VAL A 186 -1.09 18.86 -13.43
C VAL A 186 -0.06 19.00 -12.31
N TYR A 187 0.89 19.90 -12.45
CA TYR A 187 1.94 20.12 -11.47
C TYR A 187 1.47 20.80 -10.17
N PHE A 188 0.25 21.35 -10.10
CA PHE A 188 -0.30 21.90 -8.85
C PHE A 188 -0.44 20.86 -7.76
N LEU A 189 -0.80 19.62 -8.13
CA LEU A 189 -0.83 18.51 -7.18
C LEU A 189 0.57 18.21 -6.61
N ALA A 190 1.59 18.26 -7.47
CA ALA A 190 2.98 18.03 -7.06
C ALA A 190 3.51 19.21 -6.21
N MET A 191 3.14 20.47 -6.53
CA MET A 191 3.46 21.64 -5.70
C MET A 191 2.87 21.50 -4.29
N ALA A 192 1.59 21.14 -4.19
CA ALA A 192 0.94 20.90 -2.89
C ALA A 192 1.60 19.75 -2.13
N SER A 193 2.02 18.70 -2.83
CA SER A 193 2.75 17.57 -2.23
C SER A 193 4.13 17.99 -1.73
N LEU A 194 4.86 18.82 -2.48
CA LEU A 194 6.16 19.36 -2.08
C LEU A 194 6.05 20.23 -0.81
N ALA A 195 5.09 21.16 -0.80
CA ALA A 195 4.84 21.99 0.37
C ALA A 195 4.50 21.16 1.62
N SER A 196 3.68 20.13 1.45
CA SER A 196 3.35 19.16 2.50
C SER A 196 4.57 18.34 2.95
N GLY A 197 5.46 17.96 2.02
CA GLY A 197 6.73 17.29 2.33
C GLY A 197 7.66 18.17 3.15
N ILE A 198 7.80 19.45 2.81
CA ILE A 198 8.57 20.43 3.59
C ILE A 198 7.98 20.59 4.99
N PHE A 199 6.65 20.70 5.12
CA PHE A 199 5.97 20.73 6.41
C PHE A 199 6.30 19.49 7.25
N LEU A 200 6.27 18.29 6.64
CA LEU A 200 6.65 17.05 7.33
C LEU A 200 8.11 17.06 7.77
N LEU A 201 9.05 17.51 6.94
CA LEU A 201 10.45 17.60 7.30
C LEU A 201 10.65 18.50 8.54
N LEU A 202 10.14 19.73 8.48
CA LEU A 202 10.29 20.71 9.57
C LEU A 202 9.66 20.23 10.88
N THR A 203 8.46 19.65 10.81
CA THR A 203 7.76 19.14 11.99
C THR A 203 8.41 17.88 12.54
N ASN A 204 8.98 16.99 11.69
CA ASN A 204 9.71 15.80 12.11
C ASN A 204 11.02 16.17 12.83
N ILE A 205 11.77 17.17 12.35
CA ILE A 205 12.97 17.68 13.01
C ILE A 205 12.61 18.24 14.41
N LYS A 206 11.56 19.10 14.48
CA LYS A 206 11.10 19.66 15.76
C LYS A 206 10.70 18.56 16.76
N VAL A 207 9.93 17.58 16.31
CA VAL A 207 9.48 16.46 17.17
C VAL A 207 10.67 15.59 17.60
N LYS A 208 11.60 15.24 16.71
CA LYS A 208 12.83 14.50 17.08
C LYS A 208 13.59 15.21 18.19
N ASN A 209 13.81 16.51 18.05
CA ASN A 209 14.54 17.30 19.05
C ASN A 209 13.79 17.38 20.40
N LYS A 210 12.44 17.35 20.38
CA LYS A 210 11.61 17.40 21.60
C LYS A 210 11.52 16.05 22.32
N ILE A 211 11.36 14.92 21.57
CA ILE A 211 11.07 13.62 22.19
C ILE A 211 12.29 12.70 22.31
N LEU A 212 13.34 12.96 21.53
CA LEU A 212 14.60 12.20 21.56
C LEU A 212 15.82 13.13 21.52
N PRO A 213 15.93 14.10 22.46
CA PRO A 213 17.04 15.05 22.48
C PRO A 213 18.38 14.39 22.79
N GLU A 214 18.37 13.24 23.48
CA GLU A 214 19.58 12.51 23.89
C GLU A 214 20.37 11.97 22.70
N VAL A 215 19.69 11.60 21.61
CA VAL A 215 20.34 11.15 20.36
C VAL A 215 20.77 12.39 19.57
N LYS A 216 22.07 12.65 19.57
CA LYS A 216 22.65 13.82 18.92
C LYS A 216 22.75 13.65 17.41
N MET A 217 22.57 14.75 16.68
CA MET A 217 22.81 14.87 15.25
C MET A 217 24.16 15.58 15.06
N ASN A 218 25.18 14.83 14.63
CA ASN A 218 26.51 15.37 14.41
C ASN A 218 27.18 14.65 13.23
N PHE A 219 27.54 15.38 12.20
CA PHE A 219 28.16 14.83 10.99
C PHE A 219 29.50 14.12 11.27
N ASN A 220 30.25 14.56 12.28
CA ASN A 220 31.52 13.94 12.69
C ASN A 220 31.34 12.52 13.27
N LEU A 221 30.11 12.12 13.61
CA LEU A 221 29.78 10.78 14.09
C LEU A 221 29.50 9.79 12.95
N PHE A 222 29.64 10.21 11.70
CA PHE A 222 29.45 9.36 10.52
C PHE A 222 30.38 8.15 10.53
N SER A 223 29.83 6.98 10.23
CA SER A 223 30.59 5.75 10.11
C SER A 223 30.07 4.90 8.96
N PHE A 224 30.86 4.76 7.91
CA PHE A 224 30.54 3.90 6.76
C PHE A 224 30.33 2.44 7.16
N LYS A 225 31.07 1.96 8.19
CA LYS A 225 30.90 0.60 8.74
C LYS A 225 29.47 0.37 9.25
N LEU A 226 28.86 1.35 9.93
CA LEU A 226 27.49 1.26 10.41
C LEU A 226 26.48 1.30 9.27
N VAL A 227 26.70 2.12 8.26
CA VAL A 227 25.88 2.14 7.03
C VAL A 227 25.90 0.78 6.33
N LYS A 228 27.08 0.16 6.17
CA LYS A 228 27.22 -1.18 5.58
C LYS A 228 26.46 -2.24 6.36
N VAL A 229 26.49 -2.19 7.70
CA VAL A 229 25.72 -3.10 8.58
C VAL A 229 24.22 -2.94 8.33
N LEU A 230 23.72 -1.70 8.25
CA LEU A 230 22.30 -1.43 8.01
C LEU A 230 21.86 -1.91 6.62
N ILE A 231 22.63 -1.60 5.56
CA ILE A 231 22.34 -2.05 4.20
C ILE A 231 22.33 -3.57 4.12
N SER A 232 23.34 -4.24 4.69
CA SER A 232 23.40 -5.71 4.70
C SER A 232 22.19 -6.34 5.41
N ALA A 233 21.75 -5.76 6.53
CA ALA A 233 20.57 -6.22 7.25
C ALA A 233 19.26 -5.96 6.49
N GLY A 234 19.19 -4.85 5.73
CA GLY A 234 17.99 -4.40 5.04
C GLY A 234 17.90 -4.77 3.56
N ILE A 235 18.90 -5.45 2.99
CA ILE A 235 18.96 -5.76 1.55
C ILE A 235 17.70 -6.47 1.03
N TRP A 236 17.12 -7.37 1.84
CA TRP A 236 15.90 -8.08 1.48
C TRP A 236 14.69 -7.16 1.36
N SER A 237 14.70 -6.00 2.02
CA SER A 237 13.67 -4.97 1.82
C SER A 237 13.80 -4.36 0.42
N SER A 238 15.00 -4.00 -0.03
CA SER A 238 15.23 -3.48 -1.39
C SER A 238 14.84 -4.49 -2.47
N ILE A 239 15.21 -5.76 -2.31
CA ILE A 239 14.81 -6.81 -3.24
C ILE A 239 13.27 -6.99 -3.23
N GLY A 240 12.63 -6.83 -2.07
CA GLY A 240 11.17 -6.83 -1.94
C GLY A 240 10.51 -5.67 -2.71
N TYR A 241 11.05 -4.46 -2.62
CA TYR A 241 10.56 -3.31 -3.40
C TYR A 241 10.81 -3.49 -4.90
N LEU A 242 11.98 -4.02 -5.30
CA LEU A 242 12.26 -4.39 -6.70
C LEU A 242 11.24 -5.41 -7.21
N SER A 243 10.97 -6.45 -6.43
CA SER A 243 9.95 -7.44 -6.78
C SER A 243 8.56 -6.82 -6.95
N THR A 244 8.19 -5.85 -6.10
CA THR A 244 6.91 -5.14 -6.21
C THR A 244 6.85 -4.27 -7.46
N ALA A 245 7.95 -3.57 -7.76
CA ALA A 245 8.06 -2.75 -8.96
C ALA A 245 7.89 -3.59 -10.24
N LEU A 246 8.55 -4.75 -10.32
CA LEU A 246 8.43 -5.67 -11.45
C LEU A 246 7.04 -6.30 -11.59
N ASN A 247 6.34 -6.56 -10.49
CA ASN A 247 5.01 -7.18 -10.53
C ASN A 247 3.88 -6.20 -10.83
N ARG A 248 4.00 -4.93 -10.44
CA ARG A 248 2.91 -3.95 -10.56
C ARG A 248 3.36 -2.52 -10.83
N GLY A 249 4.62 -2.19 -10.56
CA GLY A 249 5.11 -0.82 -10.70
C GLY A 249 5.40 -0.43 -12.14
N LEU A 250 5.69 -1.40 -13.02
CA LEU A 250 6.00 -1.16 -14.43
C LEU A 250 4.76 -1.05 -15.32
N ASP A 251 3.57 -1.36 -14.83
CA ASP A 251 2.33 -1.44 -15.62
C ASP A 251 2.05 -0.14 -16.40
N LEU A 252 2.11 1.02 -15.72
CA LEU A 252 1.90 2.31 -16.38
C LEU A 252 3.03 2.69 -17.34
N LEU A 253 4.27 2.34 -17.01
CA LEU A 253 5.42 2.60 -17.88
C LEU A 253 5.33 1.77 -19.17
N ILE A 254 5.08 0.46 -19.05
CA ILE A 254 4.91 -0.42 -20.20
C ILE A 254 3.73 0.05 -21.04
N CYS A 255 2.59 0.39 -20.42
CA CYS A 255 1.42 0.91 -21.12
C CYS A 255 1.74 2.20 -21.89
N ASN A 256 2.43 3.15 -21.27
CA ASN A 256 2.82 4.39 -21.93
C ASN A 256 3.71 4.14 -23.16
N LEU A 257 4.75 3.31 -23.00
CA LEU A 257 5.74 3.07 -24.04
C LEU A 257 5.20 2.23 -25.22
N THR A 258 4.23 1.34 -24.96
CA THR A 258 3.75 0.40 -25.97
C THR A 258 2.37 0.76 -26.55
N LEU A 259 1.50 1.37 -25.74
CA LEU A 259 0.09 1.63 -26.09
C LEU A 259 -0.28 3.12 -26.03
N GLY A 260 0.63 3.98 -25.53
CA GLY A 260 0.47 5.42 -25.50
C GLY A 260 -0.20 5.98 -24.23
N ALA A 261 -0.25 7.32 -24.14
CA ALA A 261 -0.70 8.05 -22.96
C ALA A 261 -2.19 7.88 -22.66
N GLY A 262 -3.04 7.74 -23.67
CA GLY A 262 -4.49 7.58 -23.51
C GLY A 262 -4.86 6.32 -22.73
N LEU A 263 -4.38 5.14 -23.15
CA LEU A 263 -4.62 3.88 -22.44
C LEU A 263 -3.93 3.83 -21.09
N MET A 264 -2.73 4.43 -20.95
CA MET A 264 -2.07 4.61 -19.66
C MET A 264 -2.95 5.40 -18.69
N GLY A 265 -3.63 6.43 -19.16
CA GLY A 265 -4.57 7.23 -18.37
C GLY A 265 -5.73 6.40 -17.85
N LEU A 266 -6.38 5.59 -18.70
CA LEU A 266 -7.46 4.69 -18.30
C LEU A 266 -6.97 3.64 -17.29
N LEU A 267 -5.80 3.06 -17.52
CA LEU A 267 -5.18 2.11 -16.58
C LEU A 267 -4.86 2.75 -15.23
N SER A 268 -4.41 4.01 -15.20
CA SER A 268 -4.16 4.77 -13.96
C SER A 268 -5.44 4.98 -13.16
N ILE A 269 -6.55 5.34 -13.81
CA ILE A 269 -7.87 5.45 -13.19
C ILE A 269 -8.31 4.07 -12.65
N ALA A 270 -8.18 3.03 -13.47
CA ALA A 270 -8.56 1.67 -13.12
C ALA A 270 -7.81 1.14 -11.89
N ASN A 271 -6.55 1.51 -11.70
CA ASN A 271 -5.72 1.09 -10.57
C ASN A 271 -6.08 1.77 -9.24
N THR A 272 -6.82 2.88 -9.26
CA THR A 272 -7.10 3.69 -8.04
C THR A 272 -7.85 2.88 -6.97
N VAL A 273 -8.98 2.25 -7.33
CA VAL A 273 -9.78 1.46 -6.37
C VAL A 273 -9.05 0.18 -5.93
N PRO A 274 -8.46 -0.62 -6.85
CA PRO A 274 -7.63 -1.76 -6.46
C PRO A 274 -6.53 -1.42 -5.46
N HIS A 275 -5.81 -0.31 -5.64
CA HIS A 275 -4.81 0.12 -4.67
C HIS A 275 -5.40 0.44 -3.28
N CYS A 276 -6.59 1.06 -3.22
CA CYS A 276 -7.29 1.27 -1.95
C CYS A 276 -7.62 -0.06 -1.27
N ILE A 277 -8.07 -1.05 -2.03
CA ILE A 277 -8.39 -2.40 -1.52
C ILE A 277 -7.12 -3.11 -1.00
N ASP A 278 -6.00 -3.08 -1.73
CA ASP A 278 -4.72 -3.68 -1.28
C ASP A 278 -4.21 -3.05 0.01
N ASN A 279 -4.33 -1.73 0.12
CA ASN A 279 -3.96 -1.00 1.33
C ASN A 279 -4.85 -1.39 2.52
N LEU A 280 -6.15 -1.59 2.33
CA LEU A 280 -7.06 -2.10 3.37
C LEU A 280 -6.66 -3.52 3.81
N ILE A 281 -6.44 -4.43 2.86
CA ILE A 281 -5.99 -5.81 3.12
C ILE A 281 -4.70 -5.79 3.95
N THR A 282 -3.73 -4.94 3.57
CA THR A 282 -2.45 -4.82 4.26
C THR A 282 -2.61 -4.26 5.67
N THR A 283 -3.41 -3.22 5.83
CA THR A 283 -3.67 -2.57 7.13
C THR A 283 -4.33 -3.54 8.10
N ILE A 284 -5.34 -4.28 7.66
CA ILE A 284 -6.05 -5.27 8.50
C ILE A 284 -5.10 -6.43 8.86
N ALA A 285 -4.32 -6.94 7.90
CA ALA A 285 -3.37 -8.02 8.15
C ALA A 285 -2.31 -7.65 9.19
N ASN A 286 -1.83 -6.41 9.17
CA ASN A 286 -0.82 -5.91 10.11
C ASN A 286 -1.31 -5.88 11.57
N ILE A 287 -2.63 -5.84 11.82
CA ILE A 287 -3.20 -5.89 13.17
C ILE A 287 -2.84 -7.20 13.88
N PHE A 288 -2.70 -8.31 13.14
CA PHE A 288 -2.41 -9.64 13.71
C PHE A 288 -0.91 -9.87 13.98
N THR A 289 -0.03 -9.15 13.29
CA THR A 289 1.44 -9.37 13.37
C THR A 289 2.02 -9.32 14.79
N PRO A 290 1.66 -8.37 15.69
CA PRO A 290 2.18 -8.36 17.05
C PRO A 290 1.78 -9.59 17.85
N ARG A 291 0.55 -10.09 17.65
CA ARG A 291 0.07 -11.30 18.33
C ARG A 291 0.85 -12.54 17.88
N PHE A 292 1.11 -12.67 16.58
CA PHE A 292 1.93 -13.75 16.02
C PHE A 292 3.36 -13.70 16.58
N THR A 293 3.95 -12.51 16.68
CA THR A 293 5.29 -12.32 17.24
C THR A 293 5.38 -12.81 18.69
N ILE A 294 4.37 -12.47 19.52
CA ILE A 294 4.33 -12.91 20.93
C ILE A 294 4.19 -14.43 21.04
N LEU A 295 3.34 -15.04 20.21
CA LEU A 295 3.12 -16.50 20.24
C LEU A 295 4.36 -17.26 19.76
N TYR A 296 5.01 -16.77 18.71
CA TYR A 296 6.24 -17.34 18.19
C TYR A 296 7.38 -17.25 19.21
N ALA A 297 7.53 -16.11 19.89
CA ALA A 297 8.55 -15.91 20.92
C ALA A 297 8.34 -16.80 22.17
N LYS A 298 7.12 -17.32 22.38
CA LYS A 298 6.75 -18.26 23.45
C LYS A 298 6.80 -19.73 23.01
N ASP A 299 7.28 -20.02 21.82
CA ASP A 299 7.30 -21.35 21.19
C ASP A 299 5.92 -22.06 21.19
N ASN A 300 4.84 -21.29 21.26
CA ASN A 300 3.48 -21.83 21.25
C ASN A 300 2.96 -21.97 19.81
N THR A 301 3.49 -22.98 19.12
CA THR A 301 3.19 -23.23 17.70
C THR A 301 1.71 -23.58 17.47
N ASP A 302 1.08 -24.36 18.35
CA ASP A 302 -0.31 -24.79 18.18
C ASP A 302 -1.26 -23.59 18.21
N LEU A 303 -1.11 -22.71 19.21
CA LEU A 303 -1.93 -21.51 19.31
C LEU A 303 -1.60 -20.50 18.17
N LEU A 304 -0.35 -20.44 17.72
CA LEU A 304 0.02 -19.63 16.57
C LEU A 304 -0.69 -20.11 15.30
N VAL A 305 -0.77 -21.42 15.07
CA VAL A 305 -1.49 -22.02 13.94
C VAL A 305 -2.99 -21.75 14.02
N GLU A 306 -3.60 -21.85 15.20
CA GLU A 306 -5.01 -21.51 15.40
C GLU A 306 -5.30 -20.03 15.13
N GLU A 307 -4.48 -19.12 15.66
CA GLU A 307 -4.62 -17.67 15.46
C GLU A 307 -4.41 -17.28 13.99
N THR A 308 -3.48 -17.91 13.27
CA THR A 308 -3.28 -17.66 11.85
C THR A 308 -4.43 -18.18 10.98
N LYS A 309 -5.03 -19.34 11.31
CA LYS A 309 -6.27 -19.81 10.66
C LYS A 309 -7.43 -18.86 10.92
N PHE A 310 -7.58 -18.42 12.16
CA PHE A 310 -8.65 -17.50 12.55
C PHE A 310 -8.49 -16.13 11.86
N SER A 311 -7.28 -15.58 11.79
CA SER A 311 -7.01 -14.33 11.08
C SER A 311 -7.29 -14.43 9.59
N SER A 312 -6.95 -15.55 8.93
CA SER A 312 -7.33 -15.81 7.54
C SER A 312 -8.84 -15.81 7.33
N LYS A 313 -9.61 -16.40 8.26
CA LYS A 313 -11.10 -16.38 8.20
C LYS A 313 -11.65 -14.97 8.37
N ILE A 314 -11.10 -14.19 9.31
CA ILE A 314 -11.49 -12.78 9.48
C ILE A 314 -11.20 -11.98 8.22
N MET A 315 -10.03 -12.15 7.61
CA MET A 315 -9.69 -11.49 6.35
C MET A 315 -10.67 -11.87 5.23
N SER A 316 -10.98 -13.17 5.10
CA SER A 316 -11.99 -13.65 4.16
C SER A 316 -13.35 -12.99 4.39
N PHE A 317 -13.82 -12.97 5.64
CA PHE A 317 -15.10 -12.36 6.01
C PHE A 317 -15.14 -10.86 5.67
N LEU A 318 -14.13 -10.11 6.08
CA LEU A 318 -14.11 -8.65 5.89
C LEU A 318 -13.98 -8.25 4.43
N MET A 319 -13.24 -9.01 3.61
CA MET A 319 -12.94 -8.63 2.23
C MET A 319 -13.91 -9.22 1.19
N THR A 320 -14.69 -10.24 1.54
CA THR A 320 -15.63 -10.87 0.60
C THR A 320 -16.66 -9.88 0.05
N ALA A 321 -17.38 -9.16 0.90
CA ALA A 321 -18.42 -8.24 0.46
C ALA A 321 -17.86 -7.02 -0.32
N PRO A 322 -16.78 -6.33 0.11
CA PRO A 322 -16.17 -5.25 -0.67
C PRO A 322 -15.68 -5.69 -2.05
N LEU A 323 -14.97 -6.83 -2.15
CA LEU A 323 -14.47 -7.33 -3.43
C LEU A 323 -15.60 -7.77 -4.35
N ALA A 324 -16.56 -8.54 -3.85
CA ALA A 324 -17.72 -8.97 -4.64
C ALA A 324 -18.57 -7.77 -5.08
N GLY A 325 -18.78 -6.79 -4.20
CA GLY A 325 -19.50 -5.56 -4.51
C GLY A 325 -18.82 -4.72 -5.58
N PHE A 326 -17.49 -4.56 -5.49
CA PHE A 326 -16.74 -3.83 -6.50
C PHE A 326 -16.78 -4.53 -7.87
N ILE A 327 -16.68 -5.86 -7.92
CA ILE A 327 -16.77 -6.61 -9.17
C ILE A 327 -18.18 -6.53 -9.77
N ALA A 328 -19.22 -6.69 -8.93
CA ALA A 328 -20.62 -6.72 -9.40
C ALA A 328 -21.17 -5.33 -9.75
N PHE A 329 -20.84 -4.31 -8.96
CA PHE A 329 -21.41 -2.96 -9.07
C PHE A 329 -20.44 -1.91 -9.64
N GLY A 330 -19.23 -2.31 -9.98
CA GLY A 330 -18.15 -1.38 -10.34
C GLY A 330 -18.45 -0.53 -11.58
N ASN A 331 -19.21 -1.05 -12.57
CA ASN A 331 -19.62 -0.25 -13.71
C ASN A 331 -20.51 0.94 -13.27
N LYS A 332 -21.52 0.69 -12.42
CA LYS A 332 -22.38 1.73 -11.83
C LYS A 332 -21.56 2.72 -11.00
N PHE A 333 -20.59 2.19 -10.23
CA PHE A 333 -19.67 3.01 -9.46
C PHE A 333 -18.86 3.95 -10.36
N TYR A 334 -18.21 3.42 -11.42
CA TYR A 334 -17.39 4.23 -12.31
C TYR A 334 -18.21 5.24 -13.12
N THR A 335 -19.43 4.91 -13.50
CA THR A 335 -20.36 5.87 -14.16
C THR A 335 -20.63 7.08 -13.28
N LEU A 336 -20.81 6.88 -11.96
CA LEU A 336 -21.03 7.96 -11.01
C LEU A 336 -19.72 8.68 -10.62
N TRP A 337 -18.63 7.94 -10.55
CA TRP A 337 -17.34 8.46 -10.07
C TRP A 337 -16.56 9.19 -11.15
N GLN A 338 -16.74 8.80 -12.44
CA GLN A 338 -16.07 9.39 -13.61
C GLN A 338 -17.10 9.86 -14.66
N PRO A 339 -17.95 10.85 -14.33
CA PRO A 339 -19.08 11.23 -15.17
C PRO A 339 -18.68 11.84 -16.52
N THR A 340 -17.41 12.20 -16.70
CA THR A 340 -16.86 12.75 -17.96
C THR A 340 -16.41 11.68 -18.95
N LYS A 341 -16.44 10.40 -18.55
CA LYS A 341 -16.00 9.29 -19.38
C LYS A 341 -17.16 8.70 -20.19
N SER A 342 -16.85 8.25 -21.42
CA SER A 342 -17.82 7.55 -22.26
C SER A 342 -18.17 6.16 -21.67
N PRO A 343 -19.32 5.57 -21.99
CA PRO A 343 -19.69 4.23 -21.55
C PRO A 343 -18.65 3.15 -21.90
N ASP A 344 -18.00 3.28 -23.07
CA ASP A 344 -16.95 2.36 -23.53
C ASP A 344 -15.69 2.49 -22.66
N GLU A 345 -15.24 3.73 -22.38
CA GLU A 345 -14.11 3.96 -21.48
C GLU A 345 -14.38 3.44 -20.07
N ILE A 346 -15.61 3.62 -19.55
CA ILE A 346 -16.02 3.09 -18.23
C ILE A 346 -15.95 1.56 -18.23
N THR A 347 -16.38 0.93 -19.30
CA THR A 347 -16.31 -0.54 -19.44
C THR A 347 -14.87 -1.02 -19.44
N ILE A 348 -13.98 -0.35 -20.18
CA ILE A 348 -12.53 -0.65 -20.18
C ILE A 348 -11.96 -0.49 -18.76
N ILE A 349 -12.22 0.64 -18.08
CA ILE A 349 -11.75 0.91 -16.73
C ILE A 349 -12.23 -0.19 -15.77
N GLN A 350 -13.51 -0.59 -15.84
CA GLN A 350 -14.07 -1.65 -15.01
C GLN A 350 -13.38 -3.00 -15.25
N ILE A 351 -13.21 -3.41 -16.51
CA ILE A 351 -12.53 -4.68 -16.84
C ILE A 351 -11.09 -4.66 -16.31
N LEU A 352 -10.34 -3.59 -16.55
CA LEU A 352 -8.96 -3.45 -16.05
C LEU A 352 -8.90 -3.54 -14.53
N SER A 353 -9.81 -2.86 -13.84
CA SER A 353 -9.89 -2.89 -12.37
C SER A 353 -10.22 -4.28 -11.85
N VAL A 354 -11.14 -5.01 -12.50
CA VAL A 354 -11.50 -6.39 -12.15
C VAL A 354 -10.30 -7.31 -12.35
N LEU A 355 -9.58 -7.19 -13.47
CA LEU A 355 -8.37 -7.98 -13.74
C LEU A 355 -7.31 -7.78 -12.65
N VAL A 356 -7.09 -6.56 -12.19
CA VAL A 356 -6.18 -6.27 -11.06
C VAL A 356 -6.72 -6.85 -9.75
N CYS A 357 -8.03 -6.73 -9.49
CA CYS A 357 -8.67 -7.24 -8.27
C CYS A 357 -8.70 -8.75 -8.16
N ILE A 358 -8.60 -9.50 -9.28
CA ILE A 358 -8.53 -10.97 -9.24
C ILE A 358 -7.43 -11.46 -8.30
N SER A 359 -6.26 -10.82 -8.32
CA SER A 359 -5.17 -11.19 -7.40
C SER A 359 -5.54 -11.04 -5.93
N TYR A 360 -6.45 -10.11 -5.59
CA TYR A 360 -6.86 -9.87 -4.20
C TYR A 360 -7.81 -10.93 -3.67
N LEU A 361 -8.55 -11.63 -4.55
CA LEU A 361 -9.34 -12.80 -4.16
C LEU A 361 -8.49 -13.89 -3.54
N PHE A 362 -7.24 -13.98 -3.98
CA PHE A 362 -6.29 -14.99 -3.49
C PHE A 362 -5.44 -14.44 -2.34
N THR A 363 -4.96 -13.21 -2.48
CA THR A 363 -4.04 -12.62 -1.49
C THR A 363 -4.74 -12.22 -0.19
N CYS A 364 -6.03 -11.87 -0.19
CA CYS A 364 -6.73 -11.51 1.04
C CYS A 364 -6.76 -12.67 2.05
N HIS A 365 -6.91 -13.92 1.60
CA HIS A 365 -6.90 -15.11 2.47
C HIS A 365 -5.53 -15.46 3.03
N THR A 366 -4.45 -15.09 2.32
CA THR A 366 -3.08 -15.50 2.62
C THR A 366 -2.19 -14.39 3.14
N ARG A 367 -2.68 -13.13 3.15
CA ARG A 367 -1.88 -11.97 3.58
C ARG A 367 -1.39 -12.08 5.02
N THR A 368 -2.25 -12.57 5.92
CA THR A 368 -1.86 -12.82 7.32
C THR A 368 -0.82 -13.94 7.46
N LEU A 369 -0.88 -14.97 6.60
CA LEU A 369 0.14 -16.03 6.56
C LEU A 369 1.50 -15.48 6.11
N SER A 370 1.51 -14.53 5.17
CA SER A 370 2.75 -13.87 4.73
C SER A 370 3.44 -13.11 5.87
N SER A 371 2.71 -12.62 6.87
CA SER A 371 3.29 -11.98 8.06
C SER A 371 4.17 -12.93 8.89
N LEU A 372 3.91 -14.25 8.84
CA LEU A 372 4.74 -15.27 9.50
C LEU A 372 6.18 -15.25 8.98
N PHE A 373 6.38 -14.94 7.69
CA PHE A 373 7.73 -14.89 7.10
C PHE A 373 8.61 -13.83 7.77
N THR A 374 8.00 -12.70 8.14
CA THR A 374 8.65 -11.63 8.90
C THR A 374 8.83 -12.03 10.37
N VAL A 375 7.81 -12.58 11.00
CA VAL A 375 7.83 -13.02 12.40
C VAL A 375 8.89 -14.09 12.63
N CYS A 376 8.98 -15.08 11.74
CA CYS A 376 9.94 -16.18 11.81
C CYS A 376 11.32 -15.83 11.21
N ASN A 377 11.52 -14.60 10.71
CA ASN A 377 12.73 -14.15 10.01
C ASN A 377 13.12 -15.03 8.80
N LYS A 378 12.10 -15.47 8.02
CA LYS A 378 12.23 -16.36 6.85
C LYS A 378 11.75 -15.68 5.56
N LEU A 379 12.06 -14.38 5.38
CA LEU A 379 11.62 -13.58 4.23
C LEU A 379 12.28 -13.95 2.90
N LYS A 380 13.52 -14.47 2.94
CA LYS A 380 14.38 -14.66 1.76
C LYS A 380 13.66 -15.41 0.62
N ALA A 381 13.11 -16.59 0.90
CA ALA A 381 12.45 -17.39 -0.13
C ALA A 381 11.22 -16.69 -0.73
N SER A 382 10.40 -16.04 0.10
CA SER A 382 9.22 -15.29 -0.38
C SER A 382 9.60 -14.13 -1.29
N VAL A 383 10.69 -13.41 -0.98
CA VAL A 383 11.17 -12.29 -1.77
C VAL A 383 11.75 -12.78 -3.11
N LEU A 384 12.56 -13.86 -3.10
CA LEU A 384 13.12 -14.43 -4.32
C LEU A 384 12.04 -14.95 -5.27
N ILE A 385 11.03 -15.65 -4.76
CA ILE A 385 9.91 -16.11 -5.60
C ILE A 385 9.12 -14.92 -6.15
N SER A 386 8.91 -13.86 -5.35
CA SER A 386 8.29 -12.63 -5.88
C SER A 386 9.10 -11.99 -6.98
N LEU A 387 10.43 -12.02 -6.87
CA LEU A 387 11.33 -11.48 -7.91
C LEU A 387 11.19 -12.29 -9.20
N VAL A 388 11.21 -13.62 -9.10
CA VAL A 388 11.01 -14.50 -10.28
C VAL A 388 9.64 -14.25 -10.91
N CYS A 389 8.57 -14.21 -10.11
CA CYS A 389 7.23 -13.87 -10.62
C CYS A 389 7.22 -12.50 -11.33
N GLY A 390 7.90 -11.48 -10.77
CA GLY A 390 7.97 -10.16 -11.37
C GLY A 390 8.70 -10.15 -12.72
N VAL A 391 9.84 -10.84 -12.82
CA VAL A 391 10.57 -10.98 -14.10
C VAL A 391 9.71 -11.69 -15.13
N LEU A 392 9.06 -12.80 -14.76
CA LEU A 392 8.15 -13.53 -15.65
C LEU A 392 6.95 -12.67 -16.06
N THR A 393 6.39 -11.87 -15.16
CA THR A 393 5.31 -10.92 -15.48
C THR A 393 5.73 -9.98 -16.59
N VAL A 394 6.88 -9.31 -16.47
CA VAL A 394 7.36 -8.36 -17.48
C VAL A 394 7.57 -9.05 -18.83
N ILE A 395 8.25 -10.20 -18.85
CA ILE A 395 8.53 -10.95 -20.08
C ILE A 395 7.20 -11.34 -20.77
N ILE A 396 6.26 -11.94 -20.04
CA ILE A 396 5.00 -12.43 -20.61
C ILE A 396 4.11 -11.27 -21.06
N VAL A 397 4.06 -10.15 -20.32
CA VAL A 397 3.34 -8.95 -20.74
C VAL A 397 3.87 -8.44 -22.07
N LEU A 398 5.19 -8.29 -22.22
CA LEU A 398 5.78 -7.82 -23.47
C LEU A 398 5.53 -8.77 -24.63
N LEU A 399 5.62 -10.09 -24.40
CA LEU A 399 5.28 -11.09 -25.41
C LEU A 399 3.80 -11.02 -25.82
N LEU A 400 2.89 -10.93 -24.86
CA LEU A 400 1.45 -10.87 -25.15
C LEU A 400 1.06 -9.57 -25.88
N ILE A 401 1.65 -8.44 -25.53
CA ILE A 401 1.42 -7.18 -26.25
C ILE A 401 1.89 -7.28 -27.70
N HIS A 402 3.03 -7.95 -27.94
CA HIS A 402 3.60 -8.07 -29.29
C HIS A 402 2.87 -9.09 -30.16
N PHE A 403 2.46 -10.24 -29.59
CA PHE A 403 1.93 -11.36 -30.36
C PHE A 403 0.40 -11.52 -30.30
N THR A 404 -0.30 -10.72 -29.47
CA THR A 404 -1.75 -10.85 -29.30
C THR A 404 -2.44 -9.48 -29.28
N PRO A 405 -3.75 -9.42 -29.60
CA PRO A 405 -4.52 -8.17 -29.54
C PRO A 405 -4.95 -7.78 -28.09
N LEU A 406 -4.42 -8.45 -27.04
CA LEU A 406 -4.83 -8.22 -25.67
C LEU A 406 -4.48 -6.82 -25.15
N GLY A 407 -3.39 -6.21 -25.64
CA GLY A 407 -3.00 -4.84 -25.30
C GLY A 407 -2.95 -4.58 -23.80
N VAL A 408 -3.68 -3.56 -23.34
CA VAL A 408 -3.72 -3.13 -21.94
C VAL A 408 -4.29 -4.19 -20.98
N TYR A 409 -5.13 -5.11 -21.47
CA TYR A 409 -5.68 -6.21 -20.66
C TYR A 409 -4.60 -7.23 -20.26
N ALA A 410 -3.60 -7.45 -21.12
CA ALA A 410 -2.45 -8.28 -20.77
C ALA A 410 -1.66 -7.65 -19.61
N ILE A 411 -1.45 -6.34 -19.62
CA ILE A 411 -0.75 -5.62 -18.55
C ILE A 411 -1.47 -5.83 -17.21
N ALA A 412 -2.77 -5.59 -17.15
CA ALA A 412 -3.57 -5.71 -15.93
C ALA A 412 -3.76 -7.16 -15.46
N GLY A 413 -3.85 -8.12 -16.39
CA GLY A 413 -4.20 -9.51 -16.09
C GLY A 413 -3.01 -10.37 -15.68
N VAL A 414 -1.89 -10.31 -16.39
CA VAL A 414 -0.74 -11.20 -16.18
C VAL A 414 -0.15 -11.06 -14.78
N SER A 415 0.03 -9.81 -14.30
CA SER A 415 0.52 -9.55 -12.94
C SER A 415 -0.38 -10.22 -11.88
N SER A 416 -1.70 -10.16 -12.10
CA SER A 416 -2.68 -10.76 -11.19
C SER A 416 -2.63 -12.28 -11.15
N VAL A 417 -2.32 -12.93 -12.28
CA VAL A 417 -2.15 -14.39 -12.35
C VAL A 417 -0.95 -14.83 -11.52
N PHE A 418 0.23 -14.21 -11.71
CA PHE A 418 1.44 -14.58 -10.96
C PHE A 418 1.32 -14.30 -9.47
N ILE A 419 0.75 -13.15 -9.09
CA ILE A 419 0.50 -12.82 -7.68
C ILE A 419 -0.50 -13.81 -7.07
N GLY A 420 -1.56 -14.17 -7.80
CA GLY A 420 -2.54 -15.17 -7.39
C GLY A 420 -1.93 -16.57 -7.21
N LEU A 421 -1.15 -17.04 -8.19
CA LEU A 421 -0.44 -18.33 -8.11
C LEU A 421 0.49 -18.39 -6.89
N LYS A 422 1.28 -17.33 -6.66
CA LYS A 422 2.11 -17.24 -5.46
C LYS A 422 1.27 -17.32 -4.19
N ALA A 423 0.13 -16.62 -4.13
CA ALA A 423 -0.73 -16.60 -2.96
C ALA A 423 -1.38 -17.95 -2.68
N ILE A 424 -1.78 -18.69 -3.73
CA ILE A 424 -2.46 -19.99 -3.60
C ILE A 424 -1.47 -21.11 -3.28
N VAL A 425 -0.33 -21.13 -3.97
CA VAL A 425 0.61 -22.25 -3.93
C VAL A 425 1.69 -21.98 -2.89
N PHE A 426 2.49 -20.94 -3.10
CA PHE A 426 3.69 -20.74 -2.30
C PHE A 426 3.39 -20.32 -0.85
N VAL A 427 2.51 -19.35 -0.65
CA VAL A 427 2.32 -18.77 0.70
C VAL A 427 1.80 -19.78 1.71
N PRO A 428 0.74 -20.58 1.46
CA PRO A 428 0.25 -21.56 2.42
C PRO A 428 1.24 -22.70 2.68
N LEU A 429 1.90 -23.20 1.61
CA LEU A 429 2.87 -24.29 1.72
C LEU A 429 4.10 -23.84 2.51
N TYR A 430 4.64 -22.68 2.21
CA TYR A 430 5.82 -22.16 2.88
C TYR A 430 5.54 -21.78 4.34
N ALA A 431 4.36 -21.23 4.64
CA ALA A 431 3.93 -20.99 6.02
C ALA A 431 3.84 -22.29 6.83
N ALA A 432 3.26 -23.33 6.25
CA ALA A 432 3.18 -24.66 6.87
C ALA A 432 4.57 -25.29 7.07
N HIS A 433 5.46 -25.16 6.08
CA HIS A 433 6.85 -25.65 6.18
C HIS A 433 7.64 -24.95 7.30
N ILE A 434 7.53 -23.61 7.41
CA ILE A 434 8.20 -22.84 8.48
C ILE A 434 7.76 -23.30 9.87
N LEU A 435 6.46 -23.55 10.05
CA LEU A 435 5.87 -23.97 11.31
C LEU A 435 5.96 -25.47 11.54
N LYS A 436 6.54 -26.25 10.59
CA LYS A 436 6.68 -27.72 10.64
C LYS A 436 5.35 -28.45 10.85
N ILE A 437 4.29 -27.98 10.20
CA ILE A 437 2.94 -28.58 10.24
C ILE A 437 2.56 -29.18 8.88
N LYS A 438 1.42 -29.89 8.82
CA LYS A 438 0.93 -30.49 7.56
C LYS A 438 0.74 -29.40 6.49
N LEU A 439 1.26 -29.60 5.29
CA LEU A 439 1.21 -28.64 4.17
C LEU A 439 -0.21 -28.21 3.80
N THR A 440 -1.18 -29.09 4.00
CA THR A 440 -2.60 -28.83 3.69
C THR A 440 -3.36 -28.05 4.77
N THR A 441 -2.70 -27.75 5.90
CA THR A 441 -3.34 -27.17 7.11
C THR A 441 -4.16 -25.90 6.86
N TYR A 442 -3.72 -25.04 5.95
CA TYR A 442 -4.36 -23.76 5.67
C TYR A 442 -5.41 -23.81 4.56
N TYR A 443 -5.34 -24.81 3.66
CA TYR A 443 -6.21 -24.86 2.48
C TYR A 443 -7.70 -24.96 2.81
N ARG A 444 -8.07 -25.67 3.88
CA ARG A 444 -9.47 -25.76 4.30
C ARG A 444 -10.10 -24.39 4.60
N SER A 445 -9.36 -23.46 5.19
CA SER A 445 -9.87 -22.11 5.46
C SER A 445 -9.91 -21.26 4.21
N ILE A 446 -8.92 -21.41 3.32
CA ILE A 446 -8.83 -20.70 2.04
C ILE A 446 -9.99 -21.13 1.12
N PHE A 447 -10.23 -22.42 0.93
CA PHE A 447 -11.34 -22.92 0.11
C PHE A 447 -12.71 -22.48 0.63
N ARG A 448 -12.92 -22.45 1.95
CA ARG A 448 -14.15 -21.89 2.52
C ARG A 448 -14.32 -20.42 2.19
N GLY A 449 -13.24 -19.63 2.22
CA GLY A 449 -13.27 -18.23 1.83
C GLY A 449 -13.66 -18.05 0.36
N TRP A 450 -13.08 -18.85 -0.53
CA TRP A 450 -13.43 -18.81 -1.97
C TRP A 450 -14.85 -19.24 -2.25
N PHE A 451 -15.32 -20.30 -1.58
CA PHE A 451 -16.72 -20.74 -1.70
C PHE A 451 -17.68 -19.64 -1.23
N CYS A 452 -17.37 -19.01 -0.09
CA CYS A 452 -18.14 -17.87 0.40
C CYS A 452 -18.15 -16.72 -0.61
N PHE A 453 -16.99 -16.38 -1.18
CA PHE A 453 -16.89 -15.34 -2.21
C PHE A 453 -17.74 -15.71 -3.43
N ALA A 454 -17.69 -16.94 -3.93
CA ALA A 454 -18.49 -17.39 -5.06
C ALA A 454 -19.99 -17.25 -4.82
N VAL A 455 -20.47 -17.60 -3.62
CA VAL A 455 -21.88 -17.43 -3.24
C VAL A 455 -22.26 -15.95 -3.19
N VAL A 456 -21.44 -15.11 -2.54
CA VAL A 456 -21.74 -13.67 -2.37
C VAL A 456 -21.70 -12.93 -3.70
N ILE A 457 -20.71 -13.22 -4.57
CA ILE A 457 -20.62 -12.54 -5.88
C ILE A 457 -21.79 -12.93 -6.77
N THR A 458 -22.21 -14.21 -6.80
CA THR A 458 -23.39 -14.65 -7.55
C THR A 458 -24.65 -13.91 -7.07
N MET A 459 -24.82 -13.79 -5.75
CA MET A 459 -25.92 -13.02 -5.16
C MET A 459 -25.85 -11.54 -5.59
N PHE A 460 -24.67 -10.92 -5.59
CA PHE A 460 -24.53 -9.52 -5.96
C PHE A 460 -24.75 -9.27 -7.45
N ILE A 461 -24.30 -10.17 -8.33
CA ILE A 461 -24.59 -10.11 -9.77
C ILE A 461 -26.09 -10.23 -10.00
N PHE A 462 -26.77 -11.14 -9.29
CA PHE A 462 -28.22 -11.26 -9.35
C PHE A 462 -28.93 -9.98 -8.90
N ILE A 463 -28.55 -9.40 -7.77
CA ILE A 463 -29.09 -8.11 -7.32
C ILE A 463 -28.83 -7.00 -8.35
N ASN A 464 -27.64 -7.00 -8.95
CA ASN A 464 -27.24 -5.99 -9.94
C ASN A 464 -28.12 -5.97 -11.19
N SER A 465 -28.71 -7.11 -11.58
CA SER A 465 -29.60 -7.21 -12.75
C SER A 465 -30.97 -6.59 -12.53
N PHE A 466 -31.42 -6.42 -11.27
CA PHE A 466 -32.74 -5.87 -10.95
C PHE A 466 -32.72 -4.43 -10.45
N VAL A 467 -31.58 -3.94 -9.98
CA VAL A 467 -31.49 -2.62 -9.34
C VAL A 467 -30.76 -1.62 -10.23
N HIS A 468 -31.41 -0.54 -10.61
CA HIS A 468 -30.80 0.59 -11.29
C HIS A 468 -30.39 1.64 -10.26
N ALA A 469 -29.12 2.06 -10.30
CA ALA A 469 -28.57 3.05 -9.37
C ALA A 469 -27.98 4.22 -10.19
N ASN A 470 -28.80 5.26 -10.43
CA ASN A 470 -28.42 6.41 -11.25
C ASN A 470 -27.98 7.64 -10.43
N SER A 471 -27.90 7.50 -9.12
CA SER A 471 -27.44 8.54 -8.20
C SER A 471 -26.56 7.96 -7.09
N TRP A 472 -25.73 8.80 -6.49
CA TRP A 472 -24.90 8.39 -5.34
C TRP A 472 -25.73 7.83 -4.18
N MET A 473 -26.91 8.42 -3.91
CA MET A 473 -27.78 7.95 -2.82
C MET A 473 -28.29 6.53 -3.10
N SER A 474 -28.82 6.27 -4.30
CA SER A 474 -29.32 4.93 -4.69
C SER A 474 -28.19 3.90 -4.73
N PHE A 475 -26.98 4.31 -5.17
CA PHE A 475 -25.80 3.44 -5.17
C PHE A 475 -25.34 3.10 -3.75
N LEU A 476 -25.28 4.06 -2.84
CA LEU A 476 -24.90 3.81 -1.45
C LEU A 476 -25.91 2.93 -0.73
N LEU A 477 -27.20 3.11 -0.99
CA LEU A 477 -28.26 2.23 -0.45
C LEU A 477 -28.11 0.79 -1.01
N LEU A 478 -27.83 0.65 -2.30
CA LEU A 478 -27.54 -0.65 -2.91
C LEU A 478 -26.32 -1.32 -2.24
N CYS A 479 -25.23 -0.59 -2.08
CA CYS A 479 -24.02 -1.10 -1.42
C CYS A 479 -24.27 -1.48 0.04
N ALA A 480 -25.03 -0.67 0.79
CA ALA A 480 -25.35 -0.95 2.18
C ALA A 480 -26.25 -2.20 2.34
N ALA A 481 -27.34 -2.28 1.56
CA ALA A 481 -28.24 -3.42 1.60
C ALA A 481 -27.56 -4.71 1.15
N SER A 482 -26.85 -4.68 0.02
CA SER A 482 -26.11 -5.83 -0.49
C SER A 482 -24.98 -6.23 0.45
N GLY A 483 -24.25 -5.25 1.01
CA GLY A 483 -23.18 -5.49 1.97
C GLY A 483 -23.69 -6.19 3.24
N LEU A 484 -24.80 -5.73 3.81
CA LEU A 484 -25.44 -6.38 4.96
C LEU A 484 -25.87 -7.82 4.64
N ALA A 485 -26.52 -8.02 3.49
CA ALA A 485 -26.89 -9.36 3.02
C ALA A 485 -25.66 -10.24 2.80
N GLY A 486 -24.61 -9.71 2.16
CA GLY A 486 -23.34 -10.41 1.93
C GLY A 486 -22.65 -10.83 3.22
N TYR A 487 -22.60 -9.96 4.23
CA TYR A 487 -22.05 -10.31 5.53
C TYR A 487 -22.93 -11.32 6.28
N ALA A 488 -24.26 -11.19 6.21
CA ALA A 488 -25.18 -12.17 6.82
C ALA A 488 -24.97 -13.57 6.25
N VAL A 489 -24.81 -13.71 4.92
CA VAL A 489 -24.50 -14.97 4.23
C VAL A 489 -23.09 -15.46 4.57
N SER A 490 -22.12 -14.57 4.70
CA SER A 490 -20.71 -14.93 4.95
C SER A 490 -20.48 -15.51 6.35
N VAL A 491 -21.25 -15.08 7.37
CA VAL A 491 -21.10 -15.56 8.75
C VAL A 491 -21.16 -17.08 8.87
N PRO A 492 -22.24 -17.78 8.44
CA PRO A 492 -22.34 -19.23 8.58
C PRO A 492 -21.41 -20.01 7.64
N LEU A 493 -20.98 -19.42 6.52
CA LEU A 493 -20.09 -20.08 5.56
C LEU A 493 -18.62 -20.09 6.02
N ILE A 494 -18.17 -19.03 6.66
CA ILE A 494 -16.78 -18.86 7.09
C ILE A 494 -16.55 -19.40 8.50
N PHE A 495 -17.44 -19.07 9.45
CA PHE A 495 -17.26 -19.41 10.85
C PHE A 495 -18.03 -20.68 11.24
N SER A 496 -17.40 -21.51 12.05
CA SER A 496 -18.07 -22.66 12.68
C SER A 496 -18.98 -22.22 13.83
N ARG A 497 -19.98 -23.02 14.19
CA ARG A 497 -20.87 -22.74 15.34
C ARG A 497 -20.09 -22.49 16.65
N LYS A 498 -19.00 -23.24 16.88
CA LYS A 498 -18.14 -23.07 18.06
C LYS A 498 -17.44 -21.71 18.06
N GLU A 499 -16.93 -21.27 16.91
CA GLU A 499 -16.28 -19.96 16.77
C GLU A 499 -17.27 -18.80 16.95
N LEU A 500 -18.50 -18.94 16.46
CA LEU A 500 -19.53 -17.93 16.65
C LEU A 500 -19.92 -17.75 18.13
N VAL A 501 -20.01 -18.85 18.89
CA VAL A 501 -20.25 -18.78 20.34
C VAL A 501 -19.09 -18.06 21.04
N LEU A 502 -17.84 -18.41 20.71
CA LEU A 502 -16.65 -17.75 21.28
C LEU A 502 -16.60 -16.25 20.98
N ILE A 503 -16.94 -15.85 19.74
CA ILE A 503 -17.00 -14.43 19.35
C ILE A 503 -18.09 -13.71 20.17
N LYS A 504 -19.30 -14.31 20.27
CA LYS A 504 -20.42 -13.76 21.04
C LYS A 504 -20.07 -13.58 22.52
N ASP A 505 -19.40 -14.56 23.11
CA ASP A 505 -18.98 -14.49 24.52
C ASP A 505 -17.89 -13.45 24.77
N LYS A 506 -16.93 -13.32 23.86
CA LYS A 506 -15.90 -12.26 23.92
C LYS A 506 -16.53 -10.86 23.81
N ILE A 507 -17.50 -10.68 22.93
CA ILE A 507 -18.24 -9.42 22.77
C ILE A 507 -19.04 -9.12 24.04
N LYS A 508 -19.82 -10.08 24.56
CA LYS A 508 -20.60 -9.91 25.80
C LYS A 508 -19.73 -9.57 27.02
N LYS A 509 -18.56 -10.22 27.16
CA LYS A 509 -17.62 -9.92 28.24
C LYS A 509 -17.04 -8.50 28.16
N LYS A 510 -16.86 -7.96 26.94
CA LYS A 510 -16.35 -6.61 26.76
C LYS A 510 -17.40 -5.54 27.06
N PHE A 511 -18.67 -5.77 26.68
CA PHE A 511 -19.79 -4.87 27.01
C PHE A 511 -20.21 -4.94 28.49
N LYS A 512 -19.89 -6.02 29.23
CA LYS A 512 -20.10 -6.09 30.68
C LYS A 512 -19.01 -5.43 31.53
N LYS A 513 -17.86 -5.07 30.91
CA LYS A 513 -16.71 -4.41 31.59
C LYS A 513 -16.60 -2.91 31.24
N SER A 514 -17.42 -2.41 30.36
CA SER A 514 -17.64 -1.01 30.03
C SER A 514 -18.86 -0.46 30.80
#